data_c1094c1b66576bb9e381c2488553ad75
#
_entry.id   c1094c1b66576bb9e381c2488553ad75
#
_cell.length_a   1.000
_cell.length_b   1.000
_cell.length_c   1.000
_cell.angle_alpha   90.00
_cell.angle_beta   90.00
_cell.angle_gamma   90.00
#
_symmetry.space_group_name_H-M   'P 1'
#
loop_
_entity.id
_entity.type
_entity.pdbx_description
1 polymer ?
#
loop_
_entity_poly.entity_id
_entity_poly.type
_entity_poly.pdbx_seq_one_letter_code
_entity_poly.pdbx_strand_id
1 'polypeptide(L)'
;MAGNSAPARNAGLALAEQMIEAHGGAALWNQLDAVRVRAAFGGTGFRMKLLKVPIRATIIVRRGGQHVTLEPYPSTGRQGVFEGSEVRIESADGRVLSRRAQPRRAFGDFRHLLWWDALDLLYFAGYAMWTYLCVPFVFTDPAYELHPAGTWQEGGDTWRKLHVRFPSGIHTHSRDQVLYADQRGRIRRHDYTAEPFGAWARAAHYSTGHQDFNGLVVPARRRVHPRRAAGSPRPHPTLVWINVEDVAVAAGNHCLPAESGRRPLVSIYAC
;
A
#
# COMPACT_ATOMS: atom_id res chain seq x y z
N MET A 1 -28.88 -0.67 15.51
CA MET A 1 -27.87 -1.70 15.86
C MET A 1 -28.16 -2.91 14.96
N ALA A 2 -27.50 -3.04 13.83
CA ALA A 2 -27.62 -4.21 12.98
C ALA A 2 -26.64 -5.27 13.51
N GLY A 3 -27.19 -6.31 14.15
CA GLY A 3 -26.41 -7.47 14.59
C GLY A 3 -25.73 -8.11 13.38
N ASN A 4 -24.41 -8.13 13.42
CA ASN A 4 -23.59 -8.80 12.41
C ASN A 4 -23.85 -10.30 12.49
N SER A 5 -24.74 -10.83 11.64
CA SER A 5 -25.11 -12.26 11.69
C SER A 5 -23.86 -13.08 11.33
N ALA A 6 -23.60 -14.16 12.07
CA ALA A 6 -22.49 -15.10 11.83
C ALA A 6 -22.35 -15.50 10.34
N PRO A 7 -23.44 -15.72 9.57
CA PRO A 7 -23.37 -16.01 8.13
C PRO A 7 -22.71 -14.90 7.30
N ALA A 8 -22.98 -13.63 7.61
CA ALA A 8 -22.39 -12.51 6.86
C ALA A 8 -20.88 -12.37 7.13
N ARG A 9 -20.45 -12.60 8.37
CA ARG A 9 -19.02 -12.62 8.72
C ARG A 9 -18.31 -13.76 8.01
N ASN A 10 -18.88 -14.95 7.99
CA ASN A 10 -18.32 -16.12 7.30
C ASN A 10 -18.19 -15.87 5.79
N ALA A 11 -19.17 -15.22 5.16
CA ALA A 11 -19.13 -14.87 3.74
C ALA A 11 -18.04 -13.80 3.43
N GLY A 12 -17.80 -12.85 4.36
CA GLY A 12 -16.70 -11.88 4.25
C GLY A 12 -15.34 -12.55 4.34
N LEU A 13 -15.15 -13.46 5.29
CA LEU A 13 -13.93 -14.27 5.44
C LEU A 13 -13.67 -15.14 4.21
N ALA A 14 -14.68 -15.87 3.71
CA ALA A 14 -14.53 -16.69 2.51
C ALA A 14 -14.11 -15.88 1.27
N LEU A 15 -14.61 -14.65 1.11
CA LEU A 15 -14.18 -13.77 0.03
C LEU A 15 -12.73 -13.29 0.22
N ALA A 16 -12.34 -12.97 1.46
CA ALA A 16 -10.97 -12.59 1.78
C ALA A 16 -9.99 -13.74 1.53
N GLU A 17 -10.34 -14.99 1.91
CA GLU A 17 -9.56 -16.20 1.62
C GLU A 17 -9.35 -16.39 0.12
N GLN A 18 -10.40 -16.22 -0.70
CA GLN A 18 -10.27 -16.28 -2.15
C GLN A 18 -9.35 -15.19 -2.71
N MET A 19 -9.37 -13.97 -2.13
CA MET A 19 -8.43 -12.91 -2.49
C MET A 19 -7.00 -13.31 -2.10
N ILE A 20 -6.78 -13.88 -0.91
CA ILE A 20 -5.46 -14.32 -0.44
C ILE A 20 -4.90 -15.39 -1.38
N GLU A 21 -5.68 -16.42 -1.71
CA GLU A 21 -5.25 -17.47 -2.63
C GLU A 21 -4.93 -16.93 -4.02
N ALA A 22 -5.72 -15.99 -4.54
CA ALA A 22 -5.49 -15.37 -5.84
C ALA A 22 -4.21 -14.50 -5.90
N HIS A 23 -3.63 -14.16 -4.74
CA HIS A 23 -2.40 -13.36 -4.63
C HIS A 23 -1.19 -14.16 -4.16
N GLY A 24 -1.29 -15.50 -4.03
CA GLY A 24 -0.17 -16.39 -3.72
C GLY A 24 -0.37 -17.26 -2.47
N GLY A 25 -1.47 -17.06 -1.76
CA GLY A 25 -1.83 -17.87 -0.60
C GLY A 25 -1.15 -17.45 0.71
N ALA A 26 -1.81 -17.79 1.81
CA ALA A 26 -1.30 -17.45 3.15
C ALA A 26 -0.01 -18.23 3.49
N ALA A 27 0.15 -19.44 2.98
CA ALA A 27 1.31 -20.28 3.24
C ALA A 27 2.60 -19.65 2.71
N LEU A 28 2.60 -19.16 1.46
CA LEU A 28 3.73 -18.42 0.88
C LEU A 28 3.98 -17.14 1.65
N TRP A 29 2.94 -16.32 1.86
CA TRP A 29 3.07 -15.05 2.58
C TRP A 29 3.72 -15.21 3.96
N ASN A 30 3.35 -16.25 4.69
CA ASN A 30 3.88 -16.51 6.02
C ASN A 30 5.37 -16.91 6.05
N GLN A 31 5.92 -17.33 4.92
CA GLN A 31 7.35 -17.66 4.79
C GLN A 31 8.19 -16.43 4.43
N LEU A 32 7.56 -15.31 4.04
CA LEU A 32 8.28 -14.09 3.66
C LEU A 32 8.58 -13.23 4.88
N ASP A 33 9.79 -12.69 4.96
CA ASP A 33 10.16 -11.62 5.89
C ASP A 33 9.89 -10.25 5.30
N ALA A 34 10.15 -10.09 4.01
CA ALA A 34 9.96 -8.83 3.31
C ALA A 34 9.65 -9.04 1.82
N VAL A 35 8.96 -8.06 1.26
CA VAL A 35 8.76 -7.90 -0.19
C VAL A 35 9.50 -6.64 -0.63
N ARG A 36 10.43 -6.81 -1.58
CA ARG A 36 11.15 -5.70 -2.23
C ARG A 36 10.47 -5.40 -3.56
N VAL A 37 10.11 -4.15 -3.78
CA VAL A 37 9.48 -3.68 -5.02
C VAL A 37 10.27 -2.53 -5.59
N ARG A 38 10.74 -2.65 -6.84
CA ARG A 38 11.26 -1.52 -7.60
C ARG A 38 10.11 -0.88 -8.35
N ALA A 39 9.82 0.39 -8.08
CA ALA A 39 8.69 1.08 -8.65
C ALA A 39 8.94 2.55 -8.95
N ALA A 40 8.18 3.06 -9.91
CA ALA A 40 8.03 4.49 -10.15
C ALA A 40 6.60 4.92 -9.79
N PHE A 41 6.47 6.08 -9.15
CA PHE A 41 5.16 6.63 -8.81
C PHE A 41 5.11 8.15 -8.96
N GLY A 42 3.92 8.65 -9.19
CA GLY A 42 3.65 10.07 -9.39
C GLY A 42 2.16 10.34 -9.56
N GLY A 43 1.83 11.50 -10.10
CA GLY A 43 0.45 11.88 -10.40
C GLY A 43 0.13 13.32 -10.09
N THR A 44 -1.07 13.76 -10.49
CA THR A 44 -1.50 15.15 -10.28
C THR A 44 -1.72 15.47 -8.81
N GLY A 45 -2.14 14.50 -7.99
CA GLY A 45 -2.31 14.68 -6.55
C GLY A 45 -1.03 15.13 -5.85
N PHE A 46 0.12 14.54 -6.20
CA PHE A 46 1.42 14.95 -5.66
C PHE A 46 1.87 16.33 -6.18
N ARG A 47 1.62 16.62 -7.46
CA ARG A 47 1.93 17.94 -8.02
C ARG A 47 1.13 19.06 -7.33
N MET A 48 -0.13 18.80 -6.99
CA MET A 48 -0.96 19.73 -6.20
C MET A 48 -0.40 20.00 -4.81
N LYS A 49 0.47 19.11 -4.30
CA LYS A 49 1.21 19.28 -3.03
C LYS A 49 2.63 19.81 -3.23
N LEU A 50 2.92 20.37 -4.42
CA LEU A 50 4.21 20.94 -4.83
C LEU A 50 5.37 19.93 -4.78
N LEU A 51 5.07 18.63 -4.85
CA LEU A 51 6.08 17.59 -4.85
C LEU A 51 6.67 17.36 -6.26
N LYS A 52 7.98 17.14 -6.29
CA LYS A 52 8.68 16.75 -7.52
C LYS A 52 8.42 15.28 -7.81
N VAL A 53 7.72 15.00 -8.91
CA VAL A 53 7.40 13.63 -9.37
C VAL A 53 7.74 13.48 -10.85
N PRO A 54 8.05 12.30 -11.38
CA PRO A 54 7.97 11.00 -10.71
C PRO A 54 9.12 10.73 -9.73
N ILE A 55 8.84 9.84 -8.77
CA ILE A 55 9.83 9.26 -7.87
C ILE A 55 10.06 7.82 -8.29
N ARG A 56 11.32 7.38 -8.34
CA ARG A 56 11.73 5.99 -8.50
C ARG A 56 12.48 5.56 -7.26
N ALA A 57 12.05 4.44 -6.69
CA ALA A 57 12.68 3.89 -5.51
C ALA A 57 12.54 2.37 -5.45
N THR A 58 13.48 1.74 -4.77
CA THR A 58 13.31 0.40 -4.21
C THR A 58 12.54 0.55 -2.91
N ILE A 59 11.42 -0.13 -2.79
CA ILE A 59 10.51 -0.09 -1.66
C ILE A 59 10.57 -1.46 -1.01
N ILE A 60 10.93 -1.51 0.27
CA ILE A 60 10.99 -2.75 1.04
C ILE A 60 9.89 -2.70 2.09
N VAL A 61 8.96 -3.63 2.01
CA VAL A 61 7.86 -3.79 2.98
C VAL A 61 8.14 -5.03 3.80
N ARG A 62 8.28 -4.87 5.11
CA ARG A 62 8.45 -6.00 6.04
C ARG A 62 7.09 -6.56 6.45
N ARG A 63 7.01 -7.87 6.54
CA ARG A 63 5.90 -8.57 7.19
C ARG A 63 5.98 -8.37 8.72
N GLY A 64 4.89 -8.48 9.41
CA GLY A 64 4.89 -8.46 10.89
C GLY A 64 4.75 -7.09 11.54
N GLY A 65 4.51 -6.04 10.75
CA GLY A 65 4.25 -4.69 11.25
C GLY A 65 4.26 -3.66 10.14
N GLN A 66 3.92 -2.42 10.47
CA GLN A 66 3.98 -1.34 9.50
C GLN A 66 5.41 -0.78 9.41
N HIS A 67 6.25 -1.47 8.64
CA HIS A 67 7.63 -1.05 8.37
C HIS A 67 7.88 -1.03 6.87
N VAL A 68 8.23 0.15 6.34
CA VAL A 68 8.55 0.36 4.92
C VAL A 68 9.78 1.23 4.77
N THR A 69 10.70 0.80 3.90
CA THR A 69 11.87 1.59 3.51
C THR A 69 11.77 1.97 2.04
N LEU A 70 12.11 3.21 1.71
CA LEU A 70 12.22 3.73 0.35
C LEU A 70 13.68 4.15 0.08
N GLU A 71 14.30 3.65 -1.00
CA GLU A 71 15.65 3.99 -1.39
C GLU A 71 15.80 4.07 -2.93
N PRO A 72 16.41 5.16 -3.46
CA PRO A 72 16.84 6.39 -2.78
C PRO A 72 15.63 7.24 -2.36
N TYR A 73 15.74 7.92 -1.20
CA TYR A 73 14.70 8.84 -0.75
C TYR A 73 15.22 9.86 0.28
N PRO A 74 14.93 11.16 0.17
CA PRO A 74 14.32 11.84 -0.99
C PRO A 74 15.33 12.07 -2.12
N SER A 75 16.59 11.69 -1.94
CA SER A 75 17.68 11.81 -2.90
C SER A 75 18.67 10.66 -2.78
N THR A 76 19.56 10.53 -3.75
CA THR A 76 20.64 9.51 -3.74
C THR A 76 21.45 9.57 -2.45
N GLY A 77 21.85 8.41 -1.91
CA GLY A 77 22.60 8.27 -0.66
C GLY A 77 21.76 8.47 0.60
N ARG A 78 20.44 8.48 0.47
CA ARG A 78 19.49 8.58 1.60
C ARG A 78 18.39 7.55 1.46
N GLN A 79 17.84 7.13 2.61
CA GLN A 79 16.66 6.30 2.66
C GLN A 79 15.58 6.93 3.55
N GLY A 80 14.33 6.67 3.19
CA GLY A 80 13.18 7.03 4.00
C GLY A 80 12.65 5.79 4.71
N VAL A 81 12.39 5.86 6.00
CA VAL A 81 11.84 4.77 6.81
C VAL A 81 10.50 5.21 7.41
N PHE A 82 9.48 4.39 7.20
CA PHE A 82 8.18 4.49 7.84
C PHE A 82 8.01 3.34 8.82
N GLU A 83 7.75 3.65 10.09
CA GLU A 83 7.47 2.67 11.15
C GLU A 83 6.19 3.07 11.89
N GLY A 84 5.01 2.77 11.30
CA GLY A 84 3.72 3.09 11.88
C GLY A 84 3.61 4.55 12.35
N SER A 85 3.90 4.81 13.61
CA SER A 85 3.76 6.14 14.22
C SER A 85 4.95 7.08 14.02
N GLU A 86 5.98 6.69 13.26
CA GLU A 86 7.15 7.53 12.97
C GLU A 86 7.57 7.43 11.50
N VAL A 87 8.11 8.54 11.00
CA VAL A 87 8.86 8.59 9.74
C VAL A 87 10.22 9.24 9.98
N ARG A 88 11.26 8.74 9.30
CA ARG A 88 12.59 9.32 9.36
C ARG A 88 13.33 9.19 8.02
N ILE A 89 14.22 10.13 7.77
CA ILE A 89 15.15 10.10 6.65
C ILE A 89 16.55 9.85 7.23
N GLU A 90 17.21 8.86 6.69
CA GLU A 90 18.54 8.43 7.12
C GLU A 90 19.54 8.60 5.97
N SER A 91 20.80 8.85 6.31
CA SER A 91 21.93 8.77 5.38
C SER A 91 22.33 7.32 5.14
N ALA A 92 23.19 7.07 4.15
CA ALA A 92 23.65 5.72 3.81
C ALA A 92 24.40 4.99 4.94
N ASP A 93 24.97 5.73 5.89
CA ASP A 93 25.62 5.23 7.10
C ASP A 93 24.64 5.01 8.28
N GLY A 94 23.33 5.18 8.05
CA GLY A 94 22.27 4.96 9.04
C GLY A 94 22.03 6.11 10.00
N ARG A 95 22.72 7.27 9.85
CA ARG A 95 22.48 8.44 10.70
C ARG A 95 21.14 9.09 10.37
N VAL A 96 20.30 9.33 11.38
CA VAL A 96 19.03 10.03 11.22
C VAL A 96 19.27 11.51 10.89
N LEU A 97 18.81 11.94 9.72
CA LEU A 97 18.92 13.33 9.23
C LEU A 97 17.69 14.15 9.59
N SER A 98 16.51 13.55 9.57
CA SER A 98 15.27 14.17 10.00
C SER A 98 14.25 13.10 10.39
N ARG A 99 13.36 13.44 11.33
CA ARG A 99 12.30 12.53 11.78
C ARG A 99 11.04 13.28 12.17
N ARG A 100 9.91 12.59 12.14
CA ARG A 100 8.62 13.08 12.64
C ARG A 100 7.87 11.96 13.31
N ALA A 101 7.60 12.14 14.61
CA ALA A 101 6.71 11.28 15.36
C ALA A 101 5.25 11.65 15.07
N GLN A 102 4.38 10.66 15.12
CA GLN A 102 2.94 10.78 14.89
C GLN A 102 2.58 11.59 13.61
N PRO A 103 3.16 11.26 12.45
CA PRO A 103 3.07 12.07 11.24
C PRO A 103 1.63 12.28 10.77
N ARG A 104 0.68 11.38 11.09
CA ARG A 104 -0.73 11.53 10.76
C ARG A 104 -1.34 12.81 11.32
N ARG A 105 -0.92 13.25 12.52
CA ARG A 105 -1.46 14.46 13.16
C ARG A 105 -1.17 15.72 12.38
N ALA A 106 -0.04 15.76 11.65
CA ALA A 106 0.35 16.92 10.86
C ALA A 106 -0.66 17.25 9.75
N PHE A 107 -1.38 16.24 9.21
CA PHE A 107 -2.34 16.43 8.12
C PHE A 107 -3.65 17.12 8.53
N GLY A 108 -3.84 17.45 9.80
CA GLY A 108 -4.92 18.31 10.28
C GLY A 108 -4.71 19.80 10.03
N ASP A 109 -3.48 20.22 9.71
CA ASP A 109 -3.12 21.63 9.54
C ASP A 109 -3.42 22.16 8.14
N PHE A 110 -3.79 23.44 8.03
CA PHE A 110 -4.07 24.11 6.76
C PHE A 110 -2.88 24.03 5.78
N ARG A 111 -1.64 24.07 6.28
CA ARG A 111 -0.42 23.92 5.48
C ARG A 111 -0.46 22.66 4.60
N HIS A 112 -0.88 21.53 5.16
CA HIS A 112 -0.89 20.24 4.46
C HIS A 112 -1.94 20.15 3.34
N LEU A 113 -2.91 21.07 3.34
CA LEU A 113 -3.80 21.22 2.18
C LEU A 113 -3.08 21.80 0.98
N LEU A 114 -2.03 22.62 1.19
CA LEU A 114 -1.30 23.34 0.14
C LEU A 114 -0.04 22.61 -0.30
N TRP A 115 0.81 22.18 0.62
CA TRP A 115 2.07 21.54 0.29
C TRP A 115 2.51 20.49 1.30
N TRP A 116 3.30 19.53 0.82
CA TRP A 116 3.91 18.46 1.61
C TRP A 116 5.42 18.54 1.52
N ASP A 117 6.09 18.27 2.64
CA ASP A 117 7.53 18.05 2.67
C ASP A 117 7.89 16.56 2.43
N ALA A 118 9.18 16.25 2.50
CA ALA A 118 9.66 14.91 2.28
C ALA A 118 9.14 13.90 3.33
N LEU A 119 8.99 14.32 4.60
CA LEU A 119 8.45 13.45 5.65
C LEU A 119 6.95 13.21 5.49
N ASP A 120 6.19 14.18 4.97
CA ASP A 120 4.76 14.01 4.66
C ASP A 120 4.55 12.99 3.55
N LEU A 121 5.33 13.12 2.46
CA LEU A 121 5.28 12.17 1.37
C LEU A 121 5.75 10.78 1.79
N LEU A 122 6.81 10.69 2.61
CA LEU A 122 7.30 9.42 3.16
C LEU A 122 6.23 8.71 3.97
N TYR A 123 5.53 9.45 4.83
CA TYR A 123 4.40 8.90 5.59
C TYR A 123 3.30 8.34 4.69
N PHE A 124 2.86 9.17 3.71
CA PHE A 124 1.82 8.77 2.76
C PHE A 124 2.24 7.55 1.93
N ALA A 125 3.42 7.59 1.33
CA ALA A 125 3.94 6.49 0.51
C ALA A 125 4.18 5.23 1.34
N GLY A 126 4.71 5.37 2.56
CA GLY A 126 5.00 4.26 3.47
C GLY A 126 3.76 3.45 3.82
N TYR A 127 2.73 4.07 4.40
CA TYR A 127 1.53 3.34 4.75
C TYR A 127 0.76 2.84 3.51
N ALA A 128 0.78 3.60 2.41
CA ALA A 128 0.11 3.21 1.17
C ALA A 128 0.76 1.95 0.59
N MET A 129 2.08 1.92 0.44
CA MET A 129 2.79 0.75 -0.08
C MET A 129 2.68 -0.46 0.84
N TRP A 130 2.72 -0.25 2.17
CA TRP A 130 2.42 -1.32 3.12
C TRP A 130 1.02 -1.89 2.88
N THR A 131 0.00 -1.03 2.83
CA THR A 131 -1.38 -1.46 2.57
C THR A 131 -1.48 -2.24 1.25
N TYR A 132 -0.87 -1.73 0.17
CA TYR A 132 -1.00 -2.31 -1.17
C TYR A 132 -0.29 -3.66 -1.36
N LEU A 133 0.73 -3.95 -0.55
CA LEU A 133 1.48 -5.20 -0.61
C LEU A 133 1.05 -6.20 0.46
N CYS A 134 0.58 -5.74 1.63
CA CYS A 134 0.11 -6.62 2.69
C CYS A 134 -1.37 -7.02 2.55
N VAL A 135 -2.19 -6.20 1.85
CA VAL A 135 -3.56 -6.59 1.49
C VAL A 135 -3.51 -7.51 0.26
N PRO A 136 -4.19 -8.69 0.30
CA PRO A 136 -5.21 -9.13 1.27
C PRO A 136 -4.70 -9.95 2.47
N PHE A 137 -3.42 -10.26 2.57
CA PHE A 137 -2.85 -11.21 3.54
C PHE A 137 -3.11 -10.83 5.01
N VAL A 138 -3.18 -9.52 5.33
CA VAL A 138 -3.50 -9.04 6.68
C VAL A 138 -4.91 -9.40 7.14
N PHE A 139 -5.79 -9.83 6.25
CA PHE A 139 -7.17 -10.19 6.58
C PHE A 139 -7.29 -11.55 7.28
N THR A 140 -6.20 -12.27 7.48
CA THR A 140 -6.12 -13.42 8.39
C THR A 140 -6.17 -13.00 9.86
N ASP A 141 -5.86 -11.72 10.17
CA ASP A 141 -5.95 -11.19 11.53
C ASP A 141 -7.43 -10.85 11.86
N PRO A 142 -8.00 -11.42 12.94
CA PRO A 142 -9.40 -11.20 13.34
C PRO A 142 -9.70 -9.75 13.76
N ALA A 143 -8.69 -8.91 13.95
CA ALA A 143 -8.87 -7.49 14.23
C ALA A 143 -9.44 -6.69 13.04
N TYR A 144 -9.39 -7.25 11.82
CA TYR A 144 -10.05 -6.68 10.64
C TYR A 144 -11.50 -7.12 10.59
N GLU A 145 -12.42 -6.16 10.46
CA GLU A 145 -13.84 -6.45 10.26
C GLU A 145 -14.12 -6.57 8.76
N LEU A 146 -14.60 -7.74 8.32
CA LEU A 146 -14.80 -8.09 6.91
C LEU A 146 -16.28 -8.34 6.63
N HIS A 147 -16.86 -7.57 5.71
CA HIS A 147 -18.27 -7.67 5.36
C HIS A 147 -18.46 -7.74 3.85
N PRO A 148 -19.20 -8.74 3.31
CA PRO A 148 -19.57 -8.73 1.91
C PRO A 148 -20.44 -7.51 1.62
N ALA A 149 -20.14 -6.78 0.53
CA ALA A 149 -20.81 -5.53 0.16
C ALA A 149 -21.53 -5.62 -1.20
N GLY A 150 -21.88 -6.84 -1.61
CA GLY A 150 -22.57 -7.11 -2.88
C GLY A 150 -21.61 -7.13 -4.08
N THR A 151 -22.13 -6.80 -5.25
CA THR A 151 -21.39 -6.82 -6.51
C THR A 151 -21.28 -5.43 -7.15
N TRP A 152 -20.41 -5.32 -8.14
CA TRP A 152 -20.20 -4.13 -8.96
C TRP A 152 -20.03 -4.53 -10.41
N GLN A 153 -20.70 -3.82 -11.32
CA GLN A 153 -20.58 -4.03 -12.77
C GLN A 153 -19.72 -2.91 -13.35
N GLU A 154 -18.65 -3.27 -14.05
CA GLU A 154 -17.77 -2.31 -14.70
C GLU A 154 -17.06 -2.95 -15.90
N GLY A 155 -17.15 -2.32 -17.07
CA GLY A 155 -16.46 -2.78 -18.29
C GLY A 155 -16.86 -4.17 -18.80
N GLY A 156 -18.08 -4.63 -18.50
CA GLY A 156 -18.57 -5.97 -18.83
C GLY A 156 -18.22 -7.04 -17.78
N ASP A 157 -17.40 -6.70 -16.79
CA ASP A 157 -17.04 -7.60 -15.69
C ASP A 157 -17.96 -7.41 -14.47
N THR A 158 -18.17 -8.49 -13.72
CA THR A 158 -18.80 -8.46 -12.41
C THR A 158 -17.77 -8.72 -11.32
N TRP A 159 -17.59 -7.76 -10.42
CA TRP A 159 -16.69 -7.88 -9.29
C TRP A 159 -17.46 -8.00 -7.98
N ARG A 160 -16.97 -8.82 -7.06
CA ARG A 160 -17.50 -8.95 -5.70
C ARG A 160 -16.85 -7.91 -4.82
N LYS A 161 -17.65 -7.28 -3.96
CA LYS A 161 -17.18 -6.24 -3.03
C LYS A 161 -17.00 -6.80 -1.64
N LEU A 162 -15.85 -6.47 -1.02
CA LEU A 162 -15.56 -6.69 0.37
C LEU A 162 -15.37 -5.34 1.06
N HIS A 163 -16.26 -4.99 1.98
CA HIS A 163 -16.05 -3.87 2.89
C HIS A 163 -15.12 -4.33 4.01
N VAL A 164 -14.08 -3.54 4.25
CA VAL A 164 -13.07 -3.82 5.26
C VAL A 164 -12.96 -2.63 6.20
N ARG A 165 -13.05 -2.89 7.49
CA ARG A 165 -12.72 -1.92 8.51
C ARG A 165 -11.38 -2.26 9.15
N PHE A 166 -10.40 -1.39 8.96
CA PHE A 166 -9.06 -1.53 9.50
C PHE A 166 -9.03 -1.22 11.00
N PRO A 167 -8.21 -1.94 11.79
CA PRO A 167 -7.99 -1.62 13.21
C PRO A 167 -7.50 -0.18 13.41
N SER A 168 -7.82 0.43 14.54
CA SER A 168 -7.50 1.84 14.81
C SER A 168 -6.01 2.14 14.89
N GLY A 169 -5.19 1.13 15.21
CA GLY A 169 -3.72 1.26 15.26
C GLY A 169 -3.02 1.17 13.92
N ILE A 170 -3.74 0.81 12.83
CA ILE A 170 -3.15 0.67 11.50
C ILE A 170 -3.24 1.98 10.74
N HIS A 171 -2.08 2.51 10.34
CA HIS A 171 -1.99 3.65 9.44
C HIS A 171 -2.36 3.24 8.02
N THR A 172 -3.39 3.86 7.46
CA THR A 172 -3.91 3.60 6.12
C THR A 172 -4.66 4.84 5.61
N HIS A 173 -5.22 4.80 4.41
CA HIS A 173 -5.93 5.94 3.80
C HIS A 173 -7.13 6.40 4.64
N SER A 174 -8.00 5.47 4.98
CA SER A 174 -9.15 5.60 5.90
C SER A 174 -9.40 4.26 6.55
N ARG A 175 -10.12 4.22 7.66
CA ARG A 175 -10.43 2.95 8.33
C ARG A 175 -11.39 2.08 7.51
N ASP A 176 -12.39 2.71 6.91
CA ASP A 176 -13.40 2.04 6.09
C ASP A 176 -12.99 2.07 4.62
N GLN A 177 -12.84 0.91 4.02
CA GLN A 177 -12.39 0.73 2.64
C GLN A 177 -13.21 -0.37 1.94
N VAL A 178 -13.26 -0.37 0.61
CA VAL A 178 -13.94 -1.41 -0.15
C VAL A 178 -13.00 -1.98 -1.20
N LEU A 179 -12.83 -3.28 -1.18
CA LEU A 179 -12.07 -4.02 -2.18
C LEU A 179 -13.02 -4.68 -3.18
N TYR A 180 -12.62 -4.71 -4.42
CA TYR A 180 -13.37 -5.30 -5.52
C TYR A 180 -12.53 -6.43 -6.12
N ALA A 181 -13.00 -7.66 -6.01
CA ALA A 181 -12.36 -8.84 -6.57
C ALA A 181 -13.10 -9.34 -7.80
N ASP A 182 -12.34 -9.71 -8.83
CA ASP A 182 -12.88 -10.42 -9.98
C ASP A 182 -13.28 -11.88 -9.61
N GLN A 183 -13.78 -12.63 -10.60
CA GLN A 183 -14.21 -14.03 -10.40
C GLN A 183 -13.06 -14.95 -9.93
N ARG A 184 -11.80 -14.59 -10.23
CA ARG A 184 -10.61 -15.34 -9.80
C ARG A 184 -10.10 -14.91 -8.43
N GLY A 185 -10.73 -13.95 -7.76
CA GLY A 185 -10.30 -13.40 -6.48
C GLY A 185 -9.25 -12.29 -6.58
N ARG A 186 -8.80 -11.88 -7.78
CA ARG A 186 -7.80 -10.81 -7.94
C ARG A 186 -8.42 -9.46 -7.64
N ILE A 187 -7.75 -8.65 -6.81
CA ILE A 187 -8.19 -7.29 -6.48
C ILE A 187 -8.01 -6.39 -7.70
N ARG A 188 -9.13 -5.94 -8.27
CA ARG A 188 -9.20 -5.08 -9.45
C ARG A 188 -9.33 -3.61 -9.10
N ARG A 189 -9.98 -3.32 -7.96
CA ARG A 189 -10.21 -1.96 -7.50
C ARG A 189 -10.25 -1.92 -5.98
N HIS A 190 -9.83 -0.78 -5.42
CA HIS A 190 -9.77 -0.51 -4.00
C HIS A 190 -10.26 0.92 -3.75
N ASP A 191 -11.42 1.08 -3.11
CA ASP A 191 -12.03 2.36 -2.81
C ASP A 191 -11.76 2.77 -1.36
N TYR A 192 -11.38 4.02 -1.17
CA TYR A 192 -11.12 4.61 0.15
C TYR A 192 -11.29 6.13 0.11
N THR A 193 -11.23 6.77 1.26
CA THR A 193 -11.01 8.21 1.39
C THR A 193 -9.53 8.44 1.70
N ALA A 194 -8.83 9.20 0.87
CA ALA A 194 -7.43 9.56 1.12
C ALA A 194 -7.38 10.72 2.13
N GLU A 195 -7.66 10.42 3.42
CA GLU A 195 -7.80 11.43 4.48
C GLU A 195 -6.64 12.42 4.58
N PRO A 196 -5.35 12.07 4.34
CA PRO A 196 -4.27 13.05 4.29
C PRO A 196 -4.43 14.14 3.23
N PHE A 197 -5.21 13.89 2.17
CA PHE A 197 -5.59 14.92 1.20
C PHE A 197 -6.83 15.69 1.62
N GLY A 198 -7.63 15.16 2.53
CA GLY A 198 -8.86 15.73 3.06
C GLY A 198 -10.02 14.72 3.07
N ALA A 199 -11.01 14.93 3.94
CA ALA A 199 -12.20 14.06 4.06
C ALA A 199 -13.04 13.96 2.79
N TRP A 200 -12.87 14.88 1.84
CA TRP A 200 -13.51 14.90 0.54
C TRP A 200 -12.81 14.01 -0.51
N ALA A 201 -11.57 13.59 -0.27
CA ALA A 201 -10.69 12.94 -1.24
C ALA A 201 -11.06 11.45 -1.45
N ARG A 202 -12.27 11.20 -1.95
CA ARG A 202 -12.72 9.85 -2.31
C ARG A 202 -11.97 9.35 -3.53
N ALA A 203 -11.41 8.17 -3.43
CA ALA A 203 -10.56 7.55 -4.43
C ALA A 203 -11.14 6.21 -4.92
N ALA A 204 -11.03 5.98 -6.22
CA ALA A 204 -11.15 4.68 -6.87
C ALA A 204 -9.76 4.30 -7.39
N HIS A 205 -9.17 3.28 -6.80
CA HIS A 205 -7.81 2.84 -7.08
C HIS A 205 -7.84 1.52 -7.85
N TYR A 206 -7.52 1.56 -9.12
CA TYR A 206 -7.49 0.42 -10.02
C TYR A 206 -6.15 -0.30 -10.00
N SER A 207 -6.20 -1.62 -10.01
CA SER A 207 -5.05 -2.55 -10.04
C SER A 207 -5.14 -3.41 -11.30
N THR A 208 -4.12 -3.32 -12.16
CA THR A 208 -4.09 -4.02 -13.46
C THR A 208 -2.74 -4.63 -13.74
N GLY A 209 -2.68 -5.57 -14.73
CA GLY A 209 -1.43 -6.21 -15.12
C GLY A 209 -0.85 -7.06 -13.99
N HIS A 210 -1.68 -7.89 -13.34
CA HIS A 210 -1.20 -8.81 -12.31
C HIS A 210 -0.17 -9.77 -12.90
N GLN A 211 0.98 -9.85 -12.26
CA GLN A 211 2.09 -10.72 -12.61
C GLN A 211 2.48 -11.59 -11.41
N ASP A 212 2.94 -12.77 -11.69
CA ASP A 212 3.47 -13.72 -10.71
C ASP A 212 4.98 -13.49 -10.54
N PHE A 213 5.38 -13.28 -9.28
CA PHE A 213 6.77 -13.13 -8.88
C PHE A 213 7.11 -14.21 -7.84
N ASN A 214 7.54 -15.38 -8.32
CA ASN A 214 7.84 -16.53 -7.45
C ASN A 214 6.64 -16.94 -6.57
N GLY A 215 5.44 -16.98 -7.15
CA GLY A 215 4.20 -17.32 -6.47
C GLY A 215 3.45 -16.13 -5.86
N LEU A 216 4.10 -14.98 -5.64
CA LEU A 216 3.43 -13.78 -5.17
C LEU A 216 2.85 -12.99 -6.36
N VAL A 217 1.53 -12.84 -6.40
CA VAL A 217 0.84 -12.13 -7.48
C VAL A 217 0.65 -10.66 -7.12
N VAL A 218 1.34 -9.78 -7.86
CA VAL A 218 1.31 -8.33 -7.64
C VAL A 218 0.82 -7.61 -8.90
N PRO A 219 -0.08 -6.59 -8.79
CA PRO A 219 -0.45 -5.78 -9.95
C PRO A 219 0.69 -4.85 -10.35
N ALA A 220 1.11 -4.94 -11.62
CA ALA A 220 2.19 -4.12 -12.17
C ALA A 220 1.81 -2.64 -12.33
N ARG A 221 0.52 -2.34 -12.43
CA ARG A 221 0.03 -0.97 -12.64
C ARG A 221 -1.10 -0.64 -11.68
N ARG A 222 -0.97 0.53 -11.02
CA ARG A 222 -2.00 1.08 -10.16
C ARG A 222 -2.33 2.50 -10.61
N ARG A 223 -3.65 2.83 -10.66
CA ARG A 223 -4.17 4.13 -11.09
C ARG A 223 -5.27 4.57 -10.15
N VAL A 224 -5.08 5.74 -9.56
CA VAL A 224 -6.03 6.33 -8.61
C VAL A 224 -6.76 7.49 -9.26
N HIS A 225 -8.07 7.42 -9.26
CA HIS A 225 -8.96 8.43 -9.83
C HIS A 225 -9.90 9.00 -8.76
N PRO A 226 -10.35 10.25 -8.89
CA PRO A 226 -11.42 10.76 -8.03
C PRO A 226 -12.68 9.89 -8.19
N ARG A 227 -13.39 9.68 -7.09
CA ARG A 227 -14.62 8.86 -7.06
C ARG A 227 -15.81 9.72 -6.65
N ARG A 228 -16.92 9.59 -7.41
CA ARG A 228 -18.21 10.20 -7.06
C ARG A 228 -18.85 9.49 -5.86
N ALA A 229 -19.80 10.14 -5.20
CA ALA A 229 -20.52 9.56 -4.07
C ALA A 229 -21.21 8.23 -4.44
N ALA A 230 -21.78 8.14 -5.64
CA ALA A 230 -22.43 6.94 -6.18
C ALA A 230 -21.47 5.80 -6.54
N GLY A 231 -20.14 5.97 -6.31
CA GLY A 231 -19.15 4.93 -6.54
C GLY A 231 -18.44 4.99 -7.90
N SER A 232 -18.99 5.69 -8.91
CA SER A 232 -18.36 5.77 -10.23
C SER A 232 -17.07 6.59 -10.20
N PRO A 233 -16.00 6.16 -10.90
CA PRO A 233 -14.78 6.95 -11.03
C PRO A 233 -14.99 8.16 -11.93
N ARG A 234 -14.15 9.16 -11.79
CA ARG A 234 -13.90 10.17 -12.81
C ARG A 234 -12.63 9.76 -13.55
N PRO A 235 -12.63 9.56 -14.86
CA PRO A 235 -11.45 9.04 -15.57
C PRO A 235 -10.26 10.01 -15.50
N HIS A 236 -10.50 11.29 -15.29
CA HIS A 236 -9.49 12.32 -15.14
C HIS A 236 -9.75 13.22 -13.92
N PRO A 237 -8.69 13.76 -13.30
CA PRO A 237 -7.28 13.44 -13.52
C PRO A 237 -6.86 12.09 -12.90
N THR A 238 -5.73 11.52 -13.33
CA THR A 238 -5.07 10.45 -12.57
C THR A 238 -4.33 11.10 -11.38
N LEU A 239 -4.91 10.93 -10.19
CA LEU A 239 -4.38 11.53 -8.96
C LEU A 239 -3.03 10.93 -8.56
N VAL A 240 -2.96 9.58 -8.60
CA VAL A 240 -1.75 8.81 -8.32
C VAL A 240 -1.64 7.69 -9.34
N TRP A 241 -0.44 7.47 -9.83
CA TRP A 241 -0.09 6.28 -10.60
C TRP A 241 1.15 5.62 -9.98
N ILE A 242 1.18 4.29 -10.02
CA ILE A 242 2.31 3.47 -9.62
C ILE A 242 2.56 2.45 -10.73
N ASN A 243 3.80 2.33 -11.16
CA ASN A 243 4.26 1.28 -12.06
C ASN A 243 5.30 0.45 -11.31
N VAL A 244 5.01 -0.82 -11.13
CA VAL A 244 5.94 -1.80 -10.57
C VAL A 244 6.83 -2.29 -11.71
N GLU A 245 8.13 -2.20 -11.52
CA GLU A 245 9.14 -2.60 -12.49
C GLU A 245 9.68 -3.99 -12.18
N ASP A 246 9.79 -4.33 -10.89
CA ASP A 246 10.31 -5.60 -10.42
C ASP A 246 9.84 -5.91 -8.99
N VAL A 247 9.72 -7.19 -8.64
CA VAL A 247 9.40 -7.66 -7.29
C VAL A 247 10.31 -8.82 -6.92
N ALA A 248 10.97 -8.72 -5.78
CA ALA A 248 11.73 -9.81 -5.17
C ALA A 248 11.18 -10.10 -3.78
N VAL A 249 11.10 -11.36 -3.43
CA VAL A 249 10.65 -11.85 -2.13
C VAL A 249 11.85 -12.36 -1.33
N ALA A 250 11.90 -12.04 -0.03
CA ALA A 250 12.88 -12.58 0.89
C ALA A 250 12.17 -13.54 1.85
N ALA A 251 12.57 -14.80 1.81
CA ALA A 251 12.16 -15.81 2.79
C ALA A 251 13.07 -15.73 4.05
N GLY A 252 12.54 -16.10 5.21
CA GLY A 252 13.13 -15.92 6.54
C GLY A 252 14.47 -16.60 6.84
N ASN A 253 15.21 -17.06 5.82
CA ASN A 253 16.58 -17.59 5.94
C ASN A 253 17.52 -17.16 4.80
N HIS A 254 17.13 -16.18 3.98
CA HIS A 254 17.96 -15.71 2.86
C HIS A 254 18.04 -14.20 2.88
N CYS A 255 19.27 -13.66 3.00
CA CYS A 255 19.56 -12.27 2.67
C CYS A 255 19.06 -11.98 1.25
N LEU A 256 18.34 -10.87 1.07
CA LEU A 256 18.00 -10.37 -0.27
C LEU A 256 19.29 -10.22 -1.07
N PRO A 257 19.41 -10.76 -2.31
CA PRO A 257 20.61 -10.59 -3.09
C PRO A 257 20.91 -9.11 -3.27
N ALA A 258 22.15 -8.71 -3.00
CA ALA A 258 22.64 -7.38 -3.34
C ALA A 258 22.54 -7.20 -4.87
N GLU A 259 22.17 -6.01 -5.33
CA GLU A 259 22.18 -5.71 -6.76
C GLU A 259 23.57 -6.03 -7.34
N SER A 260 23.61 -6.89 -8.37
CA SER A 260 24.83 -7.20 -9.10
C SER A 260 25.30 -5.93 -9.83
N GLY A 261 26.24 -5.20 -9.23
CA GLY A 261 26.81 -4.00 -9.87
C GLY A 261 27.59 -3.05 -8.99
N ARG A 262 27.64 -3.21 -7.64
CA ARG A 262 28.51 -2.41 -6.80
C ARG A 262 29.29 -3.29 -5.82
N ARG A 263 30.62 -3.08 -5.76
CA ARG A 263 31.49 -3.72 -4.79
C ARG A 263 30.94 -3.53 -3.36
N PRO A 264 31.03 -4.53 -2.48
CA PRO A 264 30.51 -4.42 -1.13
C PRO A 264 31.30 -3.37 -0.36
N LEU A 265 30.65 -2.30 0.04
CA LEU A 265 31.09 -1.53 1.20
C LEU A 265 30.69 -2.37 2.42
N VAL A 266 31.70 -2.84 3.11
CA VAL A 266 31.79 -3.53 4.40
C VAL A 266 30.43 -3.82 5.06
N SER A 267 30.12 -5.11 5.07
CA SER A 267 29.09 -5.74 5.90
C SER A 267 29.31 -5.40 7.38
N ILE A 268 28.41 -4.66 7.99
CA ILE A 268 28.20 -4.65 9.43
C ILE A 268 26.73 -5.01 9.66
N TYR A 269 26.41 -6.28 9.48
CA TYR A 269 25.34 -7.00 10.15
C TYR A 269 25.59 -8.49 9.87
N ALA A 270 26.48 -9.06 10.67
CA ALA A 270 26.53 -10.49 10.88
C ALA A 270 25.26 -10.91 11.63
N CYS A 271 24.77 -12.08 11.29
CA CYS A 271 23.62 -12.81 11.79
C CYS A 271 23.19 -12.49 13.22
#